data_c7168fea8ae0d12026aa6155ba3c2358
#
_entry.id   c7168fea8ae0d12026aa6155ba3c2358
#
_cell.length_a   1.000
_cell.length_b   1.000
_cell.length_c   1.000
_cell.angle_alpha   90.00
_cell.angle_beta   90.00
_cell.angle_gamma   90.00
#
_symmetry.space_group_name_H-M   'P 1'
#
loop_
_entity.id
_entity.type
_entity.pdbx_description
1 polymer ?
#
loop_
_entity_poly.entity_id
_entity_poly.type
_entity_poly.pdbx_seq_one_letter_code
_entity_poly.pdbx_strand_id
1 'polypeptide(L)'
;MEDITNIMDDVEIVKEFLVESGDHLDDVESKILQLEENPEDVDIINSIFRPIHSMKGSAGFLGMKDIGKVSHELETLLDEARKAKLKVTSEIIEILIEGIDILKKLREIVAKKFDNKDAATDVIDYQPLLSKISAALQHNQNNVETGFKPVSTSQDDDWDIPPEPKKLGEILLESGDVSQEQLQIALQEQEKPLGEILVEKGITTPEKVENALKIQSTTGKKSAETVKVDTQKLDNLVNLVGELVIANALMNEVLVSANNTNTSANKNLSQLSKIVKDIQDQVMSIRMVPIKSTFQKMARLVRDVSTKAGKKVRLEVSGEETELDKTVIEEIGDPLVHLIRNSIDHGIEPQGERISKGKPAEGLVRLNAFHKGGNIIIEIEDDGKGLCKDKLLKKAIEKGLVDEGASLSDQQIYNLIFAAGFSTAEKVTDISGRGVGMDVVKKNVERLRGKVDLSTVEGKGTKITIKLPLTLAIIDGMIVQVGDEKYIIPMLSIEESIRPSKEHISTVQHRG
;
A
#
# COMPACT_ATOMS: atom_id res chain seq x y z
N MET A 1 -6.64 -17.26 -31.52
CA MET A 1 -6.34 -18.11 -30.33
C MET A 1 -5.14 -19.05 -30.53
N GLU A 2 -4.60 -19.17 -31.75
CA GLU A 2 -3.48 -20.07 -32.02
C GLU A 2 -2.07 -19.44 -31.83
N ASP A 3 -1.95 -18.12 -31.72
CA ASP A 3 -0.64 -17.44 -31.68
C ASP A 3 -0.01 -17.31 -30.26
N ILE A 4 -0.77 -17.57 -29.18
CA ILE A 4 -0.25 -17.42 -27.80
C ILE A 4 0.62 -18.63 -27.37
N THR A 5 0.47 -19.77 -28.04
CA THR A 5 1.10 -21.03 -27.66
C THR A 5 2.60 -21.10 -27.94
N ASN A 6 3.13 -20.31 -28.88
CA ASN A 6 4.53 -20.38 -29.29
C ASN A 6 5.48 -19.43 -28.52
N ILE A 7 4.96 -18.42 -27.81
CA ILE A 7 5.78 -17.43 -27.08
C ILE A 7 5.78 -17.72 -25.56
N MET A 8 4.84 -18.53 -25.06
CA MET A 8 4.86 -19.04 -23.68
C MET A 8 6.00 -20.03 -23.36
N ASP A 9 6.84 -20.36 -24.32
CA ASP A 9 8.01 -21.22 -24.08
C ASP A 9 9.18 -20.46 -23.44
N ASP A 10 9.15 -19.11 -23.42
CA ASP A 10 10.11 -18.28 -22.69
C ASP A 10 9.52 -17.87 -21.32
N VAL A 11 9.47 -18.86 -20.43
CA VAL A 11 8.89 -18.77 -19.07
C VAL A 11 9.43 -17.58 -18.27
N GLU A 12 10.68 -17.20 -18.50
CA GLU A 12 11.36 -16.15 -17.77
C GLU A 12 10.89 -14.75 -18.18
N ILE A 13 10.71 -14.53 -19.47
CA ILE A 13 10.24 -13.23 -20.01
C ILE A 13 8.78 -12.95 -19.63
N VAL A 14 7.91 -13.98 -19.64
CA VAL A 14 6.51 -13.82 -19.19
C VAL A 14 6.43 -13.52 -17.70
N LYS A 15 7.25 -14.17 -16.87
CA LYS A 15 7.34 -13.87 -15.44
C LYS A 15 7.81 -12.45 -15.18
N GLU A 16 8.85 -12.01 -15.88
CA GLU A 16 9.37 -10.65 -15.76
C GLU A 16 8.29 -9.63 -16.14
N PHE A 17 7.59 -9.84 -17.26
CA PHE A 17 6.47 -9.01 -17.68
C PHE A 17 5.37 -8.96 -16.62
N LEU A 18 4.98 -10.10 -16.02
CA LEU A 18 3.95 -10.15 -14.98
C LEU A 18 4.35 -9.36 -13.71
N VAL A 19 5.61 -9.38 -13.33
CA VAL A 19 6.12 -8.61 -12.18
C VAL A 19 6.16 -7.13 -12.53
N GLU A 20 6.86 -6.76 -13.63
CA GLU A 20 7.04 -5.37 -14.04
C GLU A 20 5.71 -4.66 -14.32
N SER A 21 4.79 -5.33 -15.04
CA SER A 21 3.47 -4.77 -15.33
C SER A 21 2.62 -4.58 -14.07
N GLY A 22 2.81 -5.42 -13.03
CA GLY A 22 2.16 -5.24 -11.74
C GLY A 22 2.60 -3.97 -11.05
N ASP A 23 3.92 -3.80 -10.91
CA ASP A 23 4.53 -2.63 -10.28
C ASP A 23 4.14 -1.34 -11.04
N HIS A 24 4.16 -1.39 -12.38
CA HIS A 24 3.75 -0.28 -13.23
C HIS A 24 2.28 0.12 -13.05
N LEU A 25 1.35 -0.84 -12.98
CA LEU A 25 -0.07 -0.55 -12.80
C LEU A 25 -0.39 0.03 -11.44
N ASP A 26 0.30 -0.41 -10.39
CA ASP A 26 0.13 0.13 -9.03
C ASP A 26 0.69 1.56 -8.91
N ASP A 27 1.83 1.85 -9.53
CA ASP A 27 2.41 3.21 -9.59
C ASP A 27 1.50 4.16 -10.39
N VAL A 28 0.99 3.73 -11.55
CA VAL A 28 0.08 4.51 -12.40
C VAL A 28 -1.22 4.84 -11.66
N GLU A 29 -1.82 3.88 -10.95
CA GLU A 29 -3.03 4.12 -10.16
C GLU A 29 -2.82 5.24 -9.13
N SER A 30 -1.68 5.21 -8.43
CA SER A 30 -1.27 6.26 -7.49
C SER A 30 -1.19 7.64 -8.15
N LYS A 31 -0.60 7.71 -9.33
CA LYS A 31 -0.40 8.97 -10.07
C LYS A 31 -1.68 9.52 -10.68
N ILE A 32 -2.62 8.66 -11.05
CA ILE A 32 -3.96 9.10 -11.50
C ILE A 32 -4.69 9.85 -10.38
N LEU A 33 -4.56 9.39 -9.12
CA LEU A 33 -5.15 10.10 -7.99
C LEU A 33 -4.50 11.47 -7.77
N GLN A 34 -3.19 11.60 -7.94
CA GLN A 34 -2.49 12.89 -7.89
C GLN A 34 -2.89 13.80 -9.05
N LEU A 35 -3.14 13.22 -10.25
CA LEU A 35 -3.60 13.95 -11.42
C LEU A 35 -5.01 14.52 -11.21
N GLU A 36 -5.86 13.87 -10.42
CA GLU A 36 -7.19 14.38 -10.05
C GLU A 36 -7.08 15.68 -9.23
N GLU A 37 -6.09 15.75 -8.33
CA GLU A 37 -5.84 16.96 -7.54
C GLU A 37 -5.18 18.08 -8.37
N ASN A 38 -4.35 17.72 -9.36
CA ASN A 38 -3.61 18.64 -10.21
C ASN A 38 -3.78 18.27 -11.70
N PRO A 39 -4.97 18.53 -12.31
CA PRO A 39 -5.29 18.05 -13.66
C PRO A 39 -4.46 18.64 -14.80
N GLU A 40 -3.74 19.74 -14.55
CA GLU A 40 -2.90 20.43 -15.55
C GLU A 40 -1.40 20.11 -15.39
N ASP A 41 -1.04 19.23 -14.46
CA ASP A 41 0.36 18.85 -14.22
C ASP A 41 0.86 17.86 -15.28
N VAL A 42 1.66 18.37 -16.20
CA VAL A 42 2.21 17.62 -17.33
C VAL A 42 3.20 16.54 -16.86
N ASP A 43 3.91 16.77 -15.75
CA ASP A 43 4.87 15.79 -15.22
C ASP A 43 4.15 14.57 -14.66
N ILE A 44 3.00 14.77 -14.00
CA ILE A 44 2.15 13.67 -13.55
C ILE A 44 1.62 12.92 -14.77
N ILE A 45 1.10 13.60 -15.81
CA ILE A 45 0.62 12.95 -17.05
C ILE A 45 1.74 12.12 -17.69
N ASN A 46 2.95 12.66 -17.81
CA ASN A 46 4.11 11.95 -18.35
C ASN A 46 4.49 10.72 -17.51
N SER A 47 4.35 10.82 -16.20
CA SER A 47 4.66 9.72 -15.27
C SER A 47 3.65 8.57 -15.34
N ILE A 48 2.41 8.84 -15.80
CA ILE A 48 1.38 7.84 -16.11
C ILE A 48 1.59 7.26 -17.52
N PHE A 49 1.94 8.12 -18.47
CA PHE A 49 2.12 7.74 -19.89
C PHE A 49 3.22 6.69 -20.08
N ARG A 50 4.40 6.89 -19.47
CA ARG A 50 5.57 6.02 -19.66
C ARG A 50 5.32 4.54 -19.33
N PRO A 51 4.79 4.18 -18.14
CA PRO A 51 4.46 2.80 -17.81
C PRO A 51 3.45 2.15 -18.77
N ILE A 52 2.43 2.91 -19.19
CA ILE A 52 1.42 2.44 -20.16
C ILE A 52 2.06 2.18 -21.53
N HIS A 53 2.92 3.06 -21.99
CA HIS A 53 3.67 2.91 -23.23
C HIS A 53 4.60 1.68 -23.19
N SER A 54 5.36 1.50 -22.09
CA SER A 54 6.21 0.31 -21.88
C SER A 54 5.38 -0.98 -21.93
N MET A 55 4.26 -1.00 -21.22
CA MET A 55 3.35 -2.15 -21.17
C MET A 55 2.78 -2.49 -22.56
N LYS A 56 2.40 -1.49 -23.38
CA LYS A 56 1.97 -1.71 -24.76
C LYS A 56 3.06 -2.41 -25.59
N GLY A 57 4.31 -1.93 -25.47
CA GLY A 57 5.45 -2.50 -26.17
C GLY A 57 5.71 -3.96 -25.78
N SER A 58 5.82 -4.24 -24.48
CA SER A 58 6.06 -5.58 -23.96
C SER A 58 4.91 -6.55 -24.26
N ALA A 59 3.64 -6.10 -24.11
CA ALA A 59 2.47 -6.89 -24.46
C ALA A 59 2.40 -7.21 -25.96
N GLY A 60 2.79 -6.26 -26.82
CA GLY A 60 2.89 -6.47 -28.27
C GLY A 60 3.94 -7.52 -28.63
N PHE A 61 5.12 -7.48 -28.01
CA PHE A 61 6.18 -8.45 -28.17
C PHE A 61 5.76 -9.86 -27.74
N LEU A 62 5.05 -9.96 -26.61
CA LEU A 62 4.54 -11.23 -26.05
C LEU A 62 3.23 -11.71 -26.69
N GLY A 63 2.72 -11.04 -27.74
CA GLY A 63 1.49 -11.43 -28.42
C GLY A 63 0.21 -11.29 -27.58
N MET A 64 0.23 -10.54 -26.49
CA MET A 64 -0.90 -10.30 -25.58
C MET A 64 -1.82 -9.21 -26.17
N LYS A 65 -2.60 -9.55 -27.18
CA LYS A 65 -3.38 -8.63 -28.04
C LYS A 65 -4.35 -7.74 -27.22
N ASP A 66 -5.01 -8.29 -26.20
CA ASP A 66 -6.00 -7.55 -25.42
C ASP A 66 -5.34 -6.48 -24.52
N ILE A 67 -4.24 -6.84 -23.84
CA ILE A 67 -3.45 -5.87 -23.04
C ILE A 67 -2.88 -4.78 -23.96
N GLY A 68 -2.28 -5.19 -25.10
CA GLY A 68 -1.72 -4.25 -26.06
C GLY A 68 -2.75 -3.25 -26.60
N LYS A 69 -3.99 -3.72 -26.88
CA LYS A 69 -5.06 -2.86 -27.39
C LYS A 69 -5.55 -1.86 -26.34
N VAL A 70 -5.83 -2.31 -25.14
CA VAL A 70 -6.28 -1.41 -24.05
C VAL A 70 -5.18 -0.39 -23.71
N SER A 71 -3.93 -0.82 -23.59
CA SER A 71 -2.80 0.08 -23.33
C SER A 71 -2.61 1.12 -24.44
N HIS A 72 -2.82 0.74 -25.71
CA HIS A 72 -2.72 1.66 -26.84
C HIS A 72 -3.76 2.77 -26.79
N GLU A 73 -5.02 2.44 -26.49
CA GLU A 73 -6.10 3.44 -26.42
C GLU A 73 -5.91 4.39 -25.23
N LEU A 74 -5.46 3.87 -24.07
CA LEU A 74 -5.12 4.70 -22.91
C LEU A 74 -3.92 5.62 -23.21
N GLU A 75 -2.91 5.12 -23.89
CA GLU A 75 -1.77 5.92 -24.35
C GLU A 75 -2.21 7.06 -25.25
N THR A 76 -3.13 6.79 -26.19
CA THR A 76 -3.67 7.81 -27.12
C THR A 76 -4.39 8.90 -26.33
N LEU A 77 -5.20 8.53 -25.33
CA LEU A 77 -5.91 9.48 -24.46
C LEU A 77 -4.93 10.36 -23.68
N LEU A 78 -3.90 9.75 -23.09
CA LEU A 78 -2.86 10.46 -22.33
C LEU A 78 -1.99 11.36 -23.21
N ASP A 79 -1.71 10.95 -24.45
CA ASP A 79 -0.94 11.74 -25.39
C ASP A 79 -1.67 13.04 -25.81
N GLU A 80 -2.99 12.97 -26.02
CA GLU A 80 -3.81 14.16 -26.29
C GLU A 80 -3.93 15.06 -25.04
N ALA A 81 -3.97 14.49 -23.84
CA ALA A 81 -3.92 15.25 -22.58
C ALA A 81 -2.56 15.91 -22.40
N ARG A 82 -1.45 15.21 -22.63
CA ARG A 82 -0.08 15.72 -22.56
C ARG A 82 0.17 16.90 -23.52
N LYS A 83 -0.41 16.83 -24.71
CA LYS A 83 -0.32 17.89 -25.73
C LYS A 83 -1.27 19.08 -25.44
N ALA A 84 -1.87 19.11 -24.26
CA ALA A 84 -2.89 20.12 -23.88
C ALA A 84 -4.06 20.24 -24.88
N LYS A 85 -4.26 19.23 -25.74
CA LYS A 85 -5.39 19.16 -26.65
C LYS A 85 -6.64 18.62 -25.96
N LEU A 86 -6.48 17.76 -24.93
CA LEU A 86 -7.56 17.22 -24.12
C LEU A 86 -7.41 17.72 -22.68
N LYS A 87 -8.44 18.40 -22.18
CA LYS A 87 -8.46 18.83 -20.77
C LYS A 87 -8.79 17.62 -19.88
N VAL A 88 -7.97 17.38 -18.87
CA VAL A 88 -8.21 16.34 -17.88
C VAL A 88 -9.39 16.77 -16.99
N THR A 89 -10.50 16.08 -17.12
CA THR A 89 -11.71 16.25 -16.32
C THR A 89 -11.91 15.03 -15.43
N SER A 90 -12.84 15.12 -14.47
CA SER A 90 -13.22 13.94 -13.64
C SER A 90 -13.65 12.75 -14.49
N GLU A 91 -14.28 12.99 -15.65
CA GLU A 91 -14.67 11.93 -16.59
C GLU A 91 -13.44 11.23 -17.20
N ILE A 92 -12.41 11.99 -17.56
CA ILE A 92 -11.12 11.43 -18.06
C ILE A 92 -10.43 10.62 -16.98
N ILE A 93 -10.42 11.11 -15.75
CA ILE A 93 -9.88 10.38 -14.59
C ILE A 93 -10.62 9.04 -14.40
N GLU A 94 -11.96 9.03 -14.49
CA GLU A 94 -12.74 7.79 -14.40
C GLU A 94 -12.40 6.79 -15.52
N ILE A 95 -12.22 7.26 -16.74
CA ILE A 95 -11.81 6.43 -17.88
C ILE A 95 -10.42 5.83 -17.63
N LEU A 96 -9.47 6.62 -17.14
CA LEU A 96 -8.13 6.14 -16.82
C LEU A 96 -8.15 5.07 -15.73
N ILE A 97 -8.91 5.29 -14.64
CA ILE A 97 -9.06 4.32 -13.55
C ILE A 97 -9.68 3.00 -14.07
N GLU A 98 -10.79 3.10 -14.84
CA GLU A 98 -11.45 1.92 -15.43
C GLU A 98 -10.49 1.15 -16.35
N GLY A 99 -9.66 1.88 -17.11
CA GLY A 99 -8.64 1.30 -17.97
C GLY A 99 -7.58 0.51 -17.21
N ILE A 100 -7.08 1.06 -16.10
CA ILE A 100 -6.12 0.37 -15.23
C ILE A 100 -6.73 -0.88 -14.61
N ASP A 101 -8.00 -0.83 -14.18
CA ASP A 101 -8.70 -2.00 -13.64
C ASP A 101 -8.81 -3.13 -14.67
N ILE A 102 -9.12 -2.78 -15.91
CA ILE A 102 -9.20 -3.76 -16.99
C ILE A 102 -7.82 -4.36 -17.27
N LEU A 103 -6.76 -3.54 -17.31
CA LEU A 103 -5.39 -4.03 -17.48
C LEU A 103 -4.96 -4.96 -16.34
N LYS A 104 -5.29 -4.65 -15.08
CA LYS A 104 -5.03 -5.52 -13.93
C LYS A 104 -5.74 -6.87 -14.07
N LYS A 105 -7.01 -6.88 -14.45
CA LYS A 105 -7.77 -8.12 -14.69
C LYS A 105 -7.22 -8.94 -15.86
N LEU A 106 -6.86 -8.29 -16.97
CA LEU A 106 -6.24 -8.97 -18.11
C LEU A 106 -4.89 -9.61 -17.74
N ARG A 107 -4.07 -8.89 -16.95
CA ARG A 107 -2.82 -9.42 -16.40
C ARG A 107 -3.05 -10.64 -15.50
N GLU A 108 -4.07 -10.62 -14.63
CA GLU A 108 -4.43 -11.77 -13.79
C GLU A 108 -4.83 -12.99 -14.62
N ILE A 109 -5.55 -12.79 -15.73
CA ILE A 109 -5.89 -13.86 -16.65
C ILE A 109 -4.63 -14.46 -17.27
N VAL A 110 -3.66 -13.62 -17.66
CA VAL A 110 -2.38 -14.09 -18.18
C VAL A 110 -1.63 -14.89 -17.11
N ALA A 111 -1.57 -14.40 -15.87
CA ALA A 111 -0.93 -15.10 -14.75
C ALA A 111 -1.58 -16.47 -14.49
N LYS A 112 -2.91 -16.55 -14.42
CA LYS A 112 -3.64 -17.81 -14.23
C LYS A 112 -3.39 -18.81 -15.37
N LYS A 113 -3.34 -18.36 -16.62
CA LYS A 113 -3.03 -19.21 -17.77
C LYS A 113 -1.58 -19.65 -17.80
N PHE A 114 -0.69 -18.83 -17.27
CA PHE A 114 0.72 -19.14 -17.14
C PHE A 114 0.95 -20.26 -16.12
N ASP A 115 0.29 -20.18 -14.96
CA ASP A 115 0.39 -21.21 -13.92
C ASP A 115 -0.33 -22.52 -14.28
N ASN A 116 -1.46 -22.43 -14.99
CA ASN A 116 -2.24 -23.57 -15.44
C ASN A 116 -2.85 -23.31 -16.83
N LYS A 117 -2.29 -23.93 -17.87
CA LYS A 117 -2.71 -23.77 -19.27
C LYS A 117 -4.20 -24.10 -19.52
N ASP A 118 -4.78 -24.97 -18.70
CA ASP A 118 -6.19 -25.41 -18.79
C ASP A 118 -7.13 -24.61 -17.88
N ALA A 119 -6.64 -23.55 -17.22
CA ALA A 119 -7.48 -22.74 -16.35
C ALA A 119 -8.61 -22.07 -17.16
N ALA A 120 -9.85 -22.28 -16.73
CA ALA A 120 -10.99 -21.54 -17.23
C ALA A 120 -10.82 -20.06 -16.83
N THR A 121 -10.82 -19.16 -17.82
CA THR A 121 -10.68 -17.72 -17.59
C THR A 121 -11.90 -17.00 -18.13
N ASP A 122 -12.40 -16.05 -17.36
CA ASP A 122 -13.49 -15.18 -17.77
C ASP A 122 -13.05 -14.31 -18.96
N VAL A 123 -13.96 -14.07 -19.88
CA VAL A 123 -13.74 -13.13 -20.99
C VAL A 123 -14.08 -11.74 -20.47
N ILE A 124 -13.09 -10.85 -20.47
CA ILE A 124 -13.30 -9.45 -20.07
C ILE A 124 -13.79 -8.67 -21.30
N ASP A 125 -14.98 -8.07 -21.17
CA ASP A 125 -15.48 -7.13 -22.18
C ASP A 125 -14.94 -5.73 -21.87
N TYR A 126 -13.98 -5.28 -22.68
CA TYR A 126 -13.41 -3.93 -22.62
C TYR A 126 -13.93 -3.00 -23.71
N GLN A 127 -14.90 -3.43 -24.52
CA GLN A 127 -15.50 -2.59 -25.59
C GLN A 127 -16.19 -1.32 -25.04
N PRO A 128 -16.88 -1.37 -23.87
CA PRO A 128 -17.45 -0.16 -23.26
C PRO A 128 -16.39 0.90 -22.95
N LEU A 129 -15.22 0.51 -22.43
CA LEU A 129 -14.11 1.41 -22.18
C LEU A 129 -13.61 2.07 -23.48
N LEU A 130 -13.37 1.28 -24.53
CA LEU A 130 -12.90 1.79 -25.81
C LEU A 130 -13.89 2.81 -26.41
N SER A 131 -15.18 2.56 -26.23
CA SER A 131 -16.23 3.49 -26.68
C SER A 131 -16.18 4.80 -25.89
N LYS A 132 -15.96 4.78 -24.59
CA LYS A 132 -15.80 5.97 -23.75
C LYS A 132 -14.56 6.78 -24.15
N ILE A 133 -13.41 6.12 -24.38
CA ILE A 133 -12.17 6.76 -24.84
C ILE A 133 -12.42 7.45 -26.20
N SER A 134 -13.04 6.75 -27.14
CA SER A 134 -13.34 7.30 -28.48
C SER A 134 -14.29 8.50 -28.40
N ALA A 135 -15.31 8.46 -27.53
CA ALA A 135 -16.23 9.56 -27.29
C ALA A 135 -15.54 10.79 -26.69
N ALA A 136 -14.66 10.57 -25.69
CA ALA A 136 -13.88 11.63 -25.07
C ALA A 136 -12.95 12.35 -26.06
N LEU A 137 -12.30 11.58 -26.95
CA LEU A 137 -11.44 12.12 -28.00
C LEU A 137 -12.23 12.89 -29.08
N GLN A 138 -13.43 12.42 -29.45
CA GLN A 138 -14.29 13.08 -30.44
C GLN A 138 -14.95 14.36 -29.90
N HIS A 139 -15.36 14.36 -28.63
CA HIS A 139 -16.00 15.54 -28.01
C HIS A 139 -15.05 16.73 -27.98
N ASN A 140 -13.77 16.47 -27.87
CA ASN A 140 -12.73 17.49 -27.91
C ASN A 140 -12.52 18.12 -29.29
N GLN A 141 -12.65 17.34 -30.38
CA GLN A 141 -12.49 17.85 -31.74
C GLN A 141 -13.61 18.86 -32.13
N ASN A 142 -14.81 18.71 -31.55
CA ASN A 142 -15.93 19.61 -31.81
C ASN A 142 -15.87 20.94 -31.03
N ASN A 143 -15.06 21.05 -29.98
CA ASN A 143 -14.89 22.26 -29.18
C ASN A 143 -13.74 23.17 -29.64
N VAL A 144 -12.92 22.75 -30.60
CA VAL A 144 -11.79 23.52 -31.11
C VAL A 144 -12.18 24.52 -32.21
N GLU A 145 -13.44 24.48 -32.74
CA GLU A 145 -13.89 25.35 -33.84
C GLU A 145 -14.38 26.75 -33.44
N THR A 146 -14.38 27.14 -32.15
CA THR A 146 -14.74 28.49 -31.77
C THR A 146 -13.70 29.14 -30.87
N GLY A 147 -12.72 29.79 -31.49
CA GLY A 147 -12.06 30.96 -30.92
C GLY A 147 -10.61 30.88 -30.50
N PHE A 148 -9.71 30.49 -31.39
CA PHE A 148 -8.34 31.06 -31.34
C PHE A 148 -7.76 31.15 -32.77
N LYS A 149 -7.36 32.35 -33.17
CA LYS A 149 -6.59 32.57 -34.40
C LYS A 149 -5.23 31.89 -34.28
N PRO A 150 -4.78 31.15 -35.31
CA PRO A 150 -3.46 30.58 -35.28
C PRO A 150 -2.41 31.68 -35.41
N VAL A 151 -1.53 31.79 -34.45
CA VAL A 151 -0.23 32.45 -34.63
C VAL A 151 0.66 31.45 -35.35
N SER A 152 0.99 31.76 -36.58
CA SER A 152 1.96 31.03 -37.37
C SER A 152 3.35 31.18 -36.74
N THR A 153 3.89 30.14 -36.19
CA THR A 153 5.34 29.96 -36.03
C THR A 153 5.72 28.62 -36.62
N SER A 154 6.38 28.72 -37.74
CA SER A 154 7.21 27.66 -38.30
C SER A 154 8.38 27.41 -37.39
N GLN A 155 8.63 26.20 -37.10
CA GLN A 155 9.90 25.48 -36.93
C GLN A 155 9.80 24.43 -35.82
N ASP A 156 10.30 23.29 -36.17
CA ASP A 156 10.63 22.11 -35.39
C ASP A 156 11.05 22.44 -33.96
N ASP A 157 10.12 22.34 -33.01
CA ASP A 157 10.43 22.35 -31.59
C ASP A 157 10.41 20.90 -31.09
N ASP A 158 11.61 20.34 -31.06
CA ASP A 158 12.01 19.22 -30.25
C ASP A 158 11.65 19.55 -28.78
N TRP A 159 10.50 19.07 -28.29
CA TRP A 159 10.07 19.28 -26.92
C TRP A 159 10.86 18.37 -25.99
N ASP A 160 11.64 19.01 -25.13
CA ASP A 160 12.42 18.47 -24.02
C ASP A 160 11.70 17.34 -23.29
N ILE A 161 12.12 16.13 -23.56
CA ILE A 161 12.10 15.01 -22.64
C ILE A 161 12.81 15.49 -21.37
N PRO A 162 12.22 15.42 -20.14
CA PRO A 162 13.01 15.68 -18.95
C PRO A 162 14.22 14.78 -19.02
N PRO A 163 15.44 15.30 -18.90
CA PRO A 163 16.63 14.64 -19.35
C PRO A 163 16.79 13.31 -18.61
N GLU A 164 16.86 12.22 -19.37
CA GLU A 164 17.74 11.13 -18.98
C GLU A 164 19.02 11.77 -18.46
N PRO A 165 19.69 11.24 -17.41
CA PRO A 165 20.93 11.84 -16.91
C PRO A 165 21.81 12.10 -18.10
N LYS A 166 22.04 13.38 -18.40
CA LYS A 166 22.70 13.83 -19.64
C LYS A 166 23.93 12.98 -19.87
N LYS A 167 24.03 12.36 -21.04
CA LYS A 167 25.16 11.51 -21.37
C LYS A 167 26.42 12.39 -21.41
N LEU A 168 27.56 11.84 -21.02
CA LEU A 168 28.83 12.56 -20.98
C LEU A 168 29.08 13.44 -22.24
N GLY A 169 28.75 12.90 -23.42
CA GLY A 169 28.87 13.60 -24.69
C GLY A 169 27.98 14.85 -24.80
N GLU A 170 26.78 14.83 -24.25
CA GLU A 170 25.83 15.94 -24.26
C GLU A 170 26.31 17.06 -23.33
N ILE A 171 26.85 16.73 -22.15
CA ILE A 171 27.42 17.68 -21.21
C ILE A 171 28.63 18.39 -21.82
N LEU A 172 29.48 17.66 -22.53
CA LEU A 172 30.66 18.19 -23.20
C LEU A 172 30.32 19.06 -24.43
N LEU A 173 29.20 18.79 -25.11
CA LEU A 173 28.66 19.65 -26.18
C LEU A 173 28.11 20.97 -25.62
N GLU A 174 27.31 20.91 -24.55
CA GLU A 174 26.74 22.12 -23.91
C GLU A 174 27.81 23.03 -23.29
N SER A 175 28.86 22.45 -22.72
CA SER A 175 30.00 23.23 -22.23
C SER A 175 30.85 23.85 -23.33
N GLY A 176 30.63 23.48 -24.59
CA GLY A 176 31.41 23.92 -25.74
C GLY A 176 32.82 23.31 -25.82
N ASP A 177 33.08 22.27 -25.07
CA ASP A 177 34.38 21.62 -24.97
C ASP A 177 34.64 20.62 -26.12
N VAL A 178 33.58 20.20 -26.82
CA VAL A 178 33.61 19.25 -27.96
C VAL A 178 32.58 19.69 -28.99
N SER A 179 32.90 19.60 -30.29
CA SER A 179 31.93 19.84 -31.36
C SER A 179 31.13 18.57 -31.69
N GLN A 180 29.95 18.77 -32.32
CA GLN A 180 29.07 17.64 -32.71
C GLN A 180 29.76 16.68 -33.68
N GLU A 181 30.60 17.19 -34.59
CA GLU A 181 31.37 16.37 -35.53
C GLU A 181 32.44 15.55 -34.81
N GLN A 182 33.14 16.15 -33.85
CA GLN A 182 34.15 15.45 -33.04
C GLN A 182 33.57 14.36 -32.17
N LEU A 183 32.37 14.61 -31.61
CA LEU A 183 31.63 13.59 -30.82
C LEU A 183 31.20 12.41 -31.70
N GLN A 184 30.71 12.70 -32.91
CA GLN A 184 30.26 11.67 -33.85
C GLN A 184 31.40 10.76 -34.32
N ILE A 185 32.58 11.32 -34.53
CA ILE A 185 33.81 10.56 -34.88
C ILE A 185 34.25 9.68 -33.69
N ALA A 186 34.18 10.18 -32.48
CA ALA A 186 34.55 9.42 -31.28
C ALA A 186 33.56 8.28 -30.99
N LEU A 187 32.29 8.44 -31.34
CA LEU A 187 31.24 7.40 -31.15
C LEU A 187 31.32 6.29 -32.22
N GLN A 188 31.88 6.56 -33.39
CA GLN A 188 32.07 5.55 -34.45
C GLN A 188 33.19 4.56 -34.13
N GLU A 189 34.14 4.90 -33.28
CA GLU A 189 35.30 4.09 -32.90
C GLU A 189 35.22 3.51 -31.48
N GLN A 190 34.03 3.16 -31.04
CA GLN A 190 33.74 2.84 -29.61
C GLN A 190 34.22 1.46 -29.16
N GLU A 191 35.54 1.28 -29.03
CA GLU A 191 36.15 0.15 -28.30
C GLU A 191 36.52 0.49 -26.83
N LYS A 192 36.51 1.78 -26.46
CA LYS A 192 36.88 2.30 -25.12
C LYS A 192 35.82 3.28 -24.60
N PRO A 193 35.80 3.62 -23.29
CA PRO A 193 34.97 4.68 -22.76
C PRO A 193 35.14 5.99 -23.49
N LEU A 194 34.05 6.67 -23.85
CA LEU A 194 34.02 7.89 -24.66
C LEU A 194 34.99 8.97 -24.12
N GLY A 195 35.07 9.14 -22.80
CA GLY A 195 35.98 10.12 -22.18
C GLY A 195 37.45 9.84 -22.47
N GLU A 196 37.89 8.58 -22.50
CA GLU A 196 39.25 8.19 -22.81
C GLU A 196 39.56 8.44 -24.30
N ILE A 197 38.65 8.15 -25.20
CA ILE A 197 38.81 8.37 -26.64
C ILE A 197 38.98 9.89 -26.92
N LEU A 198 38.18 10.72 -26.29
CA LEU A 198 38.23 12.18 -26.46
C LEU A 198 39.56 12.78 -25.95
N VAL A 199 40.12 12.20 -24.88
CA VAL A 199 41.43 12.63 -24.32
C VAL A 199 42.56 12.09 -25.20
N GLU A 200 42.58 10.85 -25.64
CA GLU A 200 43.56 10.25 -26.51
C GLU A 200 43.66 10.96 -27.88
N LYS A 201 42.52 11.43 -28.42
CA LYS A 201 42.46 12.21 -29.66
C LYS A 201 42.81 13.71 -29.48
N GLY A 202 43.11 14.13 -28.24
CA GLY A 202 43.44 15.51 -27.92
C GLY A 202 42.29 16.52 -28.11
N ILE A 203 41.06 16.02 -28.13
CA ILE A 203 39.84 16.84 -28.33
C ILE A 203 39.48 17.56 -27.04
N THR A 204 39.68 16.95 -25.88
CA THR A 204 39.43 17.51 -24.57
C THR A 204 40.51 17.13 -23.55
N THR A 205 40.52 17.78 -22.39
CA THR A 205 41.46 17.49 -21.31
C THR A 205 40.87 16.54 -20.26
N PRO A 206 41.69 15.72 -19.54
CA PRO A 206 41.21 14.86 -18.48
C PRO A 206 40.41 15.61 -17.40
N GLU A 207 40.80 16.82 -17.05
CA GLU A 207 40.09 17.66 -16.06
C GLU A 207 38.67 18.03 -16.50
N LYS A 208 38.46 18.27 -17.78
CA LYS A 208 37.13 18.60 -18.32
C LYS A 208 36.22 17.37 -18.35
N VAL A 209 36.75 16.19 -18.69
CA VAL A 209 36.02 14.91 -18.61
C VAL A 209 35.63 14.60 -17.15
N GLU A 210 36.55 14.81 -16.20
CA GLU A 210 36.28 14.60 -14.79
C GLU A 210 35.20 15.54 -14.24
N ASN A 211 35.24 16.83 -14.64
CA ASN A 211 34.21 17.78 -14.26
C ASN A 211 32.85 17.44 -14.88
N ALA A 212 32.79 17.03 -16.14
CA ALA A 212 31.55 16.57 -16.77
C ALA A 212 30.98 15.31 -16.14
N LEU A 213 31.82 14.36 -15.72
CA LEU A 213 31.43 13.19 -14.94
C LEU A 213 30.91 13.55 -13.54
N LYS A 214 31.48 14.54 -12.88
CA LYS A 214 30.97 15.07 -11.61
C LYS A 214 29.59 15.73 -11.79
N ILE A 215 29.37 16.49 -12.86
CA ILE A 215 28.07 17.10 -13.17
C ILE A 215 27.06 15.99 -13.48
N GLN A 216 27.40 14.97 -14.25
CA GLN A 216 26.56 13.83 -14.55
C GLN A 216 26.14 13.07 -13.26
N SER A 217 27.07 12.89 -12.32
CA SER A 217 26.80 12.24 -11.03
C SER A 217 25.96 13.09 -10.06
N THR A 218 25.97 14.41 -10.21
CA THR A 218 25.16 15.34 -9.38
C THR A 218 23.77 15.59 -9.95
N THR A 219 23.58 15.47 -11.26
CA THR A 219 22.27 15.63 -11.93
C THR A 219 21.46 14.32 -11.91
N GLY A 220 22.11 13.17 -11.77
CA GLY A 220 21.44 11.93 -11.42
C GLY A 220 20.99 12.03 -9.95
N LYS A 221 19.68 12.26 -9.66
CA LYS A 221 19.12 11.87 -8.36
C LYS A 221 19.75 10.54 -8.00
N LYS A 222 20.37 10.42 -6.83
CA LYS A 222 20.73 9.12 -6.25
C LYS A 222 19.46 8.28 -6.29
N SER A 223 19.30 7.49 -7.33
CA SER A 223 18.42 6.34 -7.24
C SER A 223 19.00 5.55 -6.08
N ALA A 224 18.26 5.44 -4.99
CA ALA A 224 18.63 4.55 -3.91
C ALA A 224 18.91 3.22 -4.59
N GLU A 225 20.14 2.71 -4.47
CA GLU A 225 20.51 1.39 -4.98
C GLU A 225 19.61 0.39 -4.26
N THR A 226 18.53 -0.03 -4.92
CA THR A 226 17.60 -1.02 -4.37
C THR A 226 18.07 -2.39 -4.80
N VAL A 227 18.29 -3.26 -3.84
CA VAL A 227 18.62 -4.67 -4.07
C VAL A 227 17.31 -5.46 -3.99
N LYS A 228 16.89 -6.09 -5.08
CA LYS A 228 15.76 -7.01 -5.07
C LYS A 228 16.14 -8.27 -4.31
N VAL A 229 15.47 -8.55 -3.19
CA VAL A 229 15.66 -9.75 -2.37
C VAL A 229 14.40 -10.60 -2.46
N ASP A 230 14.60 -11.92 -2.66
CA ASP A 230 13.50 -12.88 -2.64
C ASP A 230 12.82 -12.91 -1.27
N THR A 231 11.49 -12.78 -1.25
CA THR A 231 10.68 -12.74 -0.02
C THR A 231 10.89 -13.99 0.83
N GLN A 232 11.02 -15.17 0.20
CA GLN A 232 11.23 -16.42 0.90
C GLN A 232 12.57 -16.43 1.68
N LYS A 233 13.61 -15.79 1.16
CA LYS A 233 14.89 -15.66 1.85
C LYS A 233 14.78 -14.74 3.07
N LEU A 234 13.98 -13.67 2.96
CA LEU A 234 13.71 -12.79 4.11
C LEU A 234 12.91 -13.51 5.18
N ASP A 235 11.87 -14.27 4.80
CA ASP A 235 11.07 -15.07 5.75
C ASP A 235 11.94 -16.09 6.48
N ASN A 236 12.81 -16.80 5.76
CA ASN A 236 13.76 -17.74 6.36
C ASN A 236 14.72 -17.05 7.35
N LEU A 237 15.22 -15.85 7.00
CA LEU A 237 16.10 -15.09 7.89
C LEU A 237 15.35 -14.66 9.17
N VAL A 238 14.12 -14.19 9.06
CA VAL A 238 13.28 -13.85 10.22
C VAL A 238 13.05 -15.06 11.13
N ASN A 239 12.78 -16.24 10.55
CA ASN A 239 12.59 -17.48 11.30
C ASN A 239 13.88 -17.87 12.07
N LEU A 240 15.05 -17.80 11.43
CA LEU A 240 16.34 -18.08 12.08
C LEU A 240 16.63 -17.12 13.23
N VAL A 241 16.31 -15.84 13.07
CA VAL A 241 16.43 -14.86 14.16
C VAL A 241 15.46 -15.18 15.29
N GLY A 242 14.24 -15.61 14.97
CA GLY A 242 13.27 -16.08 15.98
C GLY A 242 13.82 -17.26 16.79
N GLU A 243 14.40 -18.27 16.14
CA GLU A 243 15.06 -19.40 16.81
C GLU A 243 16.24 -18.95 17.70
N LEU A 244 17.04 -17.99 17.22
CA LEU A 244 18.14 -17.42 17.99
C LEU A 244 17.66 -16.71 19.26
N VAL A 245 16.56 -15.95 19.18
CA VAL A 245 15.95 -15.28 20.35
C VAL A 245 15.47 -16.32 21.36
N ILE A 246 14.81 -17.40 20.92
CA ILE A 246 14.33 -18.47 21.79
C ILE A 246 15.53 -19.17 22.46
N ALA A 247 16.57 -19.50 21.71
CA ALA A 247 17.77 -20.12 22.25
C ALA A 247 18.46 -19.24 23.30
N ASN A 248 18.52 -17.92 23.05
CA ASN A 248 19.06 -16.96 24.01
C ASN A 248 18.20 -16.86 25.28
N ALA A 249 16.88 -16.88 25.17
CA ALA A 249 15.95 -16.86 26.29
C ALA A 249 16.12 -18.12 27.18
N LEU A 250 16.20 -19.31 26.56
CA LEU A 250 16.43 -20.56 27.28
C LEU A 250 17.80 -20.59 27.99
N MET A 251 18.86 -20.07 27.36
CA MET A 251 20.15 -19.95 27.99
C MET A 251 20.11 -19.02 29.20
N ASN A 252 19.41 -17.91 29.13
CA ASN A 252 19.17 -17.01 30.26
C ASN A 252 18.47 -17.73 31.41
N GLU A 253 17.41 -18.50 31.14
CA GLU A 253 16.66 -19.24 32.15
C GLU A 253 17.53 -20.27 32.89
N VAL A 254 18.32 -21.05 32.13
CA VAL A 254 19.21 -22.06 32.70
C VAL A 254 20.25 -21.42 33.63
N LEU A 255 20.85 -20.29 33.25
CA LEU A 255 21.85 -19.60 34.05
C LEU A 255 21.27 -18.93 35.29
N VAL A 256 20.05 -18.38 35.22
CA VAL A 256 19.33 -17.83 36.37
C VAL A 256 18.95 -18.97 37.33
N SER A 257 18.47 -20.10 36.83
CA SER A 257 18.07 -21.27 37.64
C SER A 257 19.27 -21.93 38.35
N ALA A 258 20.46 -21.87 37.73
CA ALA A 258 21.70 -22.43 38.30
C ALA A 258 22.29 -21.60 39.47
N ASN A 259 21.61 -20.53 39.94
CA ASN A 259 22.11 -19.63 40.98
C ASN A 259 23.55 -19.15 40.74
N ASN A 260 23.91 -18.93 39.48
CA ASN A 260 25.27 -18.66 39.07
C ASN A 260 25.67 -17.23 39.50
N THR A 261 26.42 -17.12 40.59
CA THR A 261 26.95 -15.86 41.13
C THR A 261 28.11 -15.28 40.29
N ASN A 262 28.42 -15.92 39.15
CA ASN A 262 29.51 -15.48 38.30
C ASN A 262 29.11 -14.20 37.52
N THR A 263 29.50 -13.07 38.08
CA THR A 263 29.23 -11.73 37.54
C THR A 263 29.70 -11.55 36.09
N SER A 264 30.76 -12.24 35.68
CA SER A 264 31.29 -12.18 34.29
C SER A 264 30.40 -12.94 33.31
N ALA A 265 29.85 -14.10 33.69
CA ALA A 265 28.91 -14.85 32.85
C ALA A 265 27.61 -14.07 32.64
N ASN A 266 27.04 -13.46 33.68
CA ASN A 266 25.85 -12.65 33.60
C ASN A 266 26.07 -11.40 32.73
N LYS A 267 27.25 -10.76 32.80
CA LYS A 267 27.59 -9.62 31.93
C LYS A 267 27.66 -10.03 30.45
N ASN A 268 28.32 -11.15 30.17
CA ASN A 268 28.44 -11.66 28.79
C ASN A 268 27.07 -12.04 28.20
N LEU A 269 26.21 -12.63 29.02
CA LEU A 269 24.85 -13.00 28.62
C LEU A 269 23.98 -11.77 28.34
N SER A 270 24.05 -10.74 29.20
CA SER A 270 23.37 -9.48 28.94
C SER A 270 23.84 -8.80 27.64
N GLN A 271 25.16 -8.91 27.35
CA GLN A 271 25.73 -8.40 26.11
C GLN A 271 25.24 -9.22 24.89
N LEU A 272 25.19 -10.56 25.01
CA LEU A 272 24.65 -11.42 23.96
C LEU A 272 23.18 -11.10 23.69
N SER A 273 22.36 -10.97 24.72
CA SER A 273 20.94 -10.59 24.58
C SER A 273 20.75 -9.25 23.88
N LYS A 274 21.64 -8.28 24.13
CA LYS A 274 21.65 -7.02 23.42
C LYS A 274 21.96 -7.19 21.93
N ILE A 275 23.01 -7.97 21.60
CA ILE A 275 23.39 -8.23 20.20
C ILE A 275 22.26 -8.95 19.45
N VAL A 276 21.63 -9.95 20.08
CA VAL A 276 20.50 -10.68 19.49
C VAL A 276 19.35 -9.74 19.20
N LYS A 277 19.04 -8.81 20.12
CA LYS A 277 18.02 -7.79 19.90
C LYS A 277 18.40 -6.84 18.77
N ASP A 278 19.64 -6.37 18.73
CA ASP A 278 20.11 -5.48 17.66
C ASP A 278 20.03 -6.17 16.28
N ILE A 279 20.36 -7.46 16.19
CA ILE A 279 20.21 -8.28 14.96
C ILE A 279 18.72 -8.38 14.59
N GLN A 280 17.85 -8.66 15.55
CA GLN A 280 16.42 -8.74 15.32
C GLN A 280 15.87 -7.44 14.74
N ASP A 281 16.22 -6.30 15.35
CA ASP A 281 15.78 -4.98 14.91
C ASP A 281 16.27 -4.68 13.48
N GLN A 282 17.51 -5.03 13.14
CA GLN A 282 18.07 -4.87 11.79
C GLN A 282 17.37 -5.76 10.75
N VAL A 283 17.14 -7.03 11.06
CA VAL A 283 16.47 -7.96 10.16
C VAL A 283 15.02 -7.54 9.92
N MET A 284 14.34 -7.07 10.97
CA MET A 284 12.99 -6.54 10.84
C MET A 284 12.94 -5.29 9.97
N SER A 285 13.92 -4.38 10.07
CA SER A 285 13.95 -3.17 9.24
C SER A 285 14.06 -3.46 7.73
N ILE A 286 14.71 -4.57 7.34
CA ILE A 286 14.82 -4.97 5.92
C ILE A 286 13.46 -5.40 5.35
N ARG A 287 12.53 -5.87 6.19
CA ARG A 287 11.21 -6.36 5.81
C ARG A 287 10.13 -5.27 5.83
N MET A 288 10.46 -4.10 6.36
CA MET A 288 9.51 -2.99 6.47
C MET A 288 9.24 -2.37 5.11
N VAL A 289 7.97 -2.02 4.88
CA VAL A 289 7.48 -1.40 3.65
C VAL A 289 6.58 -0.21 4.02
N PRO A 290 6.64 0.93 3.31
CA PRO A 290 5.74 2.05 3.54
C PRO A 290 4.27 1.67 3.36
N ILE A 291 3.37 2.16 4.23
CA ILE A 291 1.93 1.89 4.15
C ILE A 291 1.24 2.61 2.98
N LYS A 292 1.95 3.43 2.25
CA LYS A 292 1.49 4.30 1.17
C LYS A 292 0.54 3.61 0.18
N SER A 293 0.92 2.44 -0.34
CA SER A 293 0.09 1.69 -1.30
C SER A 293 -1.27 1.29 -0.73
N THR A 294 -1.33 0.95 0.57
CA THR A 294 -2.58 0.63 1.26
C THR A 294 -3.45 1.88 1.45
N PHE A 295 -2.85 3.01 1.82
CA PHE A 295 -3.57 4.27 1.99
C PHE A 295 -4.14 4.80 0.67
N GLN A 296 -3.42 4.62 -0.43
CA GLN A 296 -3.91 4.95 -1.78
C GLN A 296 -5.13 4.09 -2.18
N LYS A 297 -5.12 2.80 -1.85
CA LYS A 297 -6.31 1.93 -2.04
C LYS A 297 -7.50 2.43 -1.20
N MET A 298 -7.25 2.98 -0.01
CA MET A 298 -8.30 3.55 0.83
C MET A 298 -8.86 4.85 0.23
N ALA A 299 -8.04 5.69 -0.38
CA ALA A 299 -8.50 6.88 -1.07
C ALA A 299 -9.50 6.55 -2.19
N ARG A 300 -9.18 5.54 -3.00
CA ARG A 300 -10.11 5.04 -4.02
C ARG A 300 -11.39 4.48 -3.42
N LEU A 301 -11.29 3.69 -2.35
CA LEU A 301 -12.46 3.14 -1.65
C LEU A 301 -13.40 4.25 -1.15
N VAL A 302 -12.85 5.32 -0.55
CA VAL A 302 -13.64 6.47 -0.07
C VAL A 302 -14.43 7.08 -1.22
N ARG A 303 -13.81 7.27 -2.37
CA ARG A 303 -14.47 7.80 -3.57
C ARG A 303 -15.62 6.90 -4.03
N ASP A 304 -15.36 5.60 -4.19
CA ASP A 304 -16.34 4.63 -4.68
C ASP A 304 -17.54 4.50 -3.73
N VAL A 305 -17.28 4.41 -2.42
CA VAL A 305 -18.33 4.26 -1.41
C VAL A 305 -19.12 5.55 -1.25
N SER A 306 -18.47 6.72 -1.24
CA SER A 306 -19.15 8.02 -1.13
C SER A 306 -20.07 8.30 -2.31
N THR A 307 -19.62 7.99 -3.54
CA THR A 307 -20.43 8.11 -4.77
C THR A 307 -21.66 7.20 -4.71
N LYS A 308 -21.47 5.92 -4.33
CA LYS A 308 -22.60 4.96 -4.18
C LYS A 308 -23.59 5.37 -3.09
N ALA A 309 -23.09 5.96 -2.00
CA ALA A 309 -23.92 6.46 -0.90
C ALA A 309 -24.56 7.83 -1.17
N GLY A 310 -24.23 8.50 -2.26
CA GLY A 310 -24.69 9.86 -2.58
C GLY A 310 -24.21 10.92 -1.58
N LYS A 311 -23.05 10.70 -0.96
CA LYS A 311 -22.45 11.58 0.05
C LYS A 311 -21.20 12.24 -0.53
N LYS A 312 -20.94 13.50 -0.16
CA LYS A 312 -19.66 14.14 -0.46
C LYS A 312 -18.72 13.93 0.73
N VAL A 313 -17.61 13.25 0.50
CA VAL A 313 -16.64 12.92 1.54
C VAL A 313 -15.23 13.19 1.02
N ARG A 314 -14.44 13.93 1.80
CA ARG A 314 -13.03 14.17 1.56
C ARG A 314 -12.19 13.27 2.48
N LEU A 315 -11.15 12.67 1.94
CA LEU A 315 -10.15 11.93 2.71
C LEU A 315 -8.91 12.81 2.89
N GLU A 316 -8.46 12.95 4.13
CA GLU A 316 -7.14 13.51 4.46
C GLU A 316 -6.24 12.37 4.92
N VAL A 317 -5.08 12.24 4.27
CA VAL A 317 -4.11 11.18 4.56
C VAL A 317 -2.83 11.80 5.10
N SER A 318 -2.25 11.17 6.14
CA SER A 318 -0.95 11.55 6.70
C SER A 318 -0.17 10.34 7.18
N GLY A 319 1.16 10.44 7.17
CA GLY A 319 2.04 9.36 7.59
C GLY A 319 2.13 8.20 6.61
N GLU A 320 1.96 8.44 5.31
CA GLU A 320 2.07 7.42 4.25
C GLU A 320 3.43 6.72 4.19
N GLU A 321 4.49 7.42 4.62
CA GLU A 321 5.86 6.89 4.66
C GLU A 321 6.13 6.06 5.93
N THR A 322 5.10 5.82 6.77
CA THR A 322 5.25 4.95 7.95
C THR A 322 5.47 3.52 7.49
N GLU A 323 6.59 2.95 7.91
CA GLU A 323 6.99 1.61 7.55
C GLU A 323 6.36 0.56 8.46
N LEU A 324 5.81 -0.49 7.89
CA LEU A 324 5.21 -1.64 8.56
C LEU A 324 5.77 -2.94 7.97
N ASP A 325 5.72 -4.00 8.75
CA ASP A 325 5.98 -5.35 8.25
C ASP A 325 5.02 -5.69 7.09
N LYS A 326 5.54 -6.30 6.03
CA LYS A 326 4.77 -6.66 4.83
C LYS A 326 3.54 -7.50 5.16
N THR A 327 3.65 -8.49 6.05
CA THR A 327 2.51 -9.34 6.46
C THR A 327 1.45 -8.52 7.18
N VAL A 328 1.87 -7.56 8.02
CA VAL A 328 0.95 -6.65 8.71
C VAL A 328 0.19 -5.77 7.71
N ILE A 329 0.87 -5.25 6.67
CA ILE A 329 0.25 -4.45 5.61
C ILE A 329 -0.80 -5.26 4.85
N GLU A 330 -0.49 -6.51 4.51
CA GLU A 330 -1.40 -7.39 3.78
C GLU A 330 -2.67 -7.70 4.60
N GLU A 331 -2.52 -7.95 5.90
CA GLU A 331 -3.64 -8.32 6.77
C GLU A 331 -4.45 -7.14 7.33
N ILE A 332 -3.85 -5.94 7.47
CA ILE A 332 -4.55 -4.77 7.97
C ILE A 332 -5.47 -4.11 6.94
N GLY A 333 -5.27 -4.40 5.66
CA GLY A 333 -6.04 -3.84 4.55
C GLY A 333 -7.55 -4.06 4.73
N ASP A 334 -8.00 -5.28 4.97
CA ASP A 334 -9.41 -5.63 5.15
C ASP A 334 -10.06 -4.92 6.36
N PRO A 335 -9.44 -4.90 7.57
CA PRO A 335 -9.87 -4.05 8.68
C PRO A 335 -10.07 -2.59 8.29
N LEU A 336 -9.09 -1.97 7.60
CA LEU A 336 -9.18 -0.56 7.20
C LEU A 336 -10.34 -0.31 6.23
N VAL A 337 -10.52 -1.16 5.21
CA VAL A 337 -11.66 -1.12 4.28
C VAL A 337 -12.98 -1.11 5.05
N HIS A 338 -13.13 -1.98 6.05
CA HIS A 338 -14.35 -2.08 6.82
C HIS A 338 -14.60 -0.85 7.69
N LEU A 339 -13.57 -0.33 8.33
CA LEU A 339 -13.66 0.87 9.18
C LEU A 339 -14.02 2.11 8.37
N ILE A 340 -13.36 2.33 7.23
CA ILE A 340 -13.65 3.45 6.34
C ILE A 340 -15.07 3.36 5.80
N ARG A 341 -15.51 2.17 5.38
CA ARG A 341 -16.90 1.96 4.94
C ARG A 341 -17.89 2.31 6.05
N ASN A 342 -17.64 1.89 7.28
CA ASN A 342 -18.50 2.22 8.42
C ASN A 342 -18.55 3.74 8.69
N SER A 343 -17.42 4.42 8.59
CA SER A 343 -17.36 5.88 8.72
C SER A 343 -18.23 6.57 7.67
N ILE A 344 -18.19 6.12 6.41
CA ILE A 344 -18.95 6.71 5.32
C ILE A 344 -20.44 6.33 5.42
N ASP A 345 -20.76 5.04 5.56
CA ASP A 345 -22.14 4.56 5.50
C ASP A 345 -22.94 4.99 6.73
N HIS A 346 -22.34 4.84 7.91
CA HIS A 346 -23.00 4.98 9.21
C HIS A 346 -22.56 6.21 10.01
N GLY A 347 -21.32 6.69 9.85
CA GLY A 347 -20.77 7.85 10.54
C GLY A 347 -21.23 9.15 9.91
N ILE A 348 -20.85 9.39 8.66
CA ILE A 348 -21.10 10.66 7.96
C ILE A 348 -22.58 10.79 7.57
N GLU A 349 -23.19 11.94 7.90
CA GLU A 349 -24.57 12.27 7.56
C GLU A 349 -24.69 12.72 6.11
N PRO A 350 -25.89 12.58 5.49
CA PRO A 350 -26.19 13.17 4.19
C PRO A 350 -26.01 14.70 4.20
N GLN A 351 -25.65 15.28 3.05
CA GLN A 351 -25.31 16.70 2.91
C GLN A 351 -26.36 17.64 3.54
N GLY A 352 -27.65 17.39 3.30
CA GLY A 352 -28.74 18.23 3.84
C GLY A 352 -28.82 18.19 5.38
N GLU A 353 -28.59 17.02 5.98
CA GLU A 353 -28.57 16.84 7.43
C GLU A 353 -27.34 17.53 8.06
N ARG A 354 -26.17 17.46 7.41
CA ARG A 354 -24.95 18.14 7.88
C ARG A 354 -25.17 19.66 7.94
N ILE A 355 -25.68 20.25 6.87
CA ILE A 355 -25.94 21.69 6.78
C ILE A 355 -26.94 22.11 7.87
N SER A 356 -28.02 21.34 8.08
CA SER A 356 -29.02 21.64 9.11
C SER A 356 -28.44 21.62 10.53
N LYS A 357 -27.36 20.85 10.75
CA LYS A 357 -26.63 20.78 12.04
C LYS A 357 -25.47 21.78 12.12
N GLY A 358 -25.29 22.66 11.13
CA GLY A 358 -24.20 23.64 11.09
C GLY A 358 -22.81 23.06 10.76
N LYS A 359 -22.78 21.84 10.19
CA LYS A 359 -21.53 21.21 9.69
C LYS A 359 -21.28 21.57 8.23
N PRO A 360 -20.02 21.49 7.74
CA PRO A 360 -19.71 21.59 6.31
C PRO A 360 -20.54 20.58 5.49
N ALA A 361 -20.90 20.95 4.26
CA ALA A 361 -21.66 20.09 3.36
C ALA A 361 -20.90 18.80 3.00
N GLU A 362 -19.59 18.88 2.96
CA GLU A 362 -18.66 17.77 2.74
C GLU A 362 -18.24 17.15 4.07
N GLY A 363 -18.32 15.81 4.16
CA GLY A 363 -17.82 15.06 5.30
C GLY A 363 -16.30 14.88 5.21
N LEU A 364 -15.67 14.70 6.36
CA LEU A 364 -14.23 14.49 6.44
C LEU A 364 -13.92 13.15 7.10
N VAL A 365 -13.06 12.36 6.42
CA VAL A 365 -12.42 11.18 6.99
C VAL A 365 -10.91 11.44 7.01
N ARG A 366 -10.27 11.23 8.15
CA ARG A 366 -8.81 11.30 8.29
C ARG A 366 -8.24 9.93 8.51
N LEU A 367 -7.15 9.64 7.80
CA LEU A 367 -6.37 8.42 7.94
C LEU A 367 -4.93 8.81 8.25
N ASN A 368 -4.42 8.35 9.39
CA ASN A 368 -3.08 8.72 9.86
C ASN A 368 -2.34 7.49 10.35
N ALA A 369 -1.03 7.39 10.04
CA ALA A 369 -0.15 6.37 10.61
C ALA A 369 1.12 7.01 11.16
N PHE A 370 1.61 6.48 12.28
CA PHE A 370 2.87 6.93 12.89
C PHE A 370 3.40 5.92 13.91
N HIS A 371 4.69 6.04 14.21
CA HIS A 371 5.33 5.24 15.24
C HIS A 371 5.23 5.92 16.61
N LYS A 372 4.82 5.17 17.64
CA LYS A 372 4.76 5.68 19.03
C LYS A 372 5.04 4.58 20.04
N GLY A 373 6.10 4.76 20.83
CA GLY A 373 6.41 3.87 21.96
C GLY A 373 6.60 2.40 21.56
N GLY A 374 7.31 2.12 20.45
CA GLY A 374 7.53 0.77 19.97
C GLY A 374 6.30 0.12 19.31
N ASN A 375 5.26 0.89 19.04
CA ASN A 375 4.07 0.47 18.32
C ASN A 375 3.86 1.33 17.10
N ILE A 376 3.19 0.75 16.12
CA ILE A 376 2.61 1.44 14.98
C ILE A 376 1.18 1.81 15.36
N ILE A 377 0.84 3.08 15.19
CA ILE A 377 -0.50 3.59 15.44
C ILE A 377 -1.12 3.94 14.10
N ILE A 378 -2.31 3.40 13.84
CA ILE A 378 -3.13 3.78 12.69
C ILE A 378 -4.43 4.36 13.25
N GLU A 379 -4.75 5.57 12.84
CA GLU A 379 -5.94 6.29 13.30
C GLU A 379 -6.87 6.55 12.13
N ILE A 380 -8.14 6.22 12.29
CA ILE A 380 -9.22 6.54 11.38
C ILE A 380 -10.19 7.44 12.15
N GLU A 381 -10.43 8.65 11.67
CA GLU A 381 -11.31 9.64 12.31
C GLU A 381 -12.31 10.17 11.30
N ASP A 382 -13.61 10.18 11.67
CA ASP A 382 -14.67 10.82 10.90
C ASP A 382 -15.28 12.00 11.69
N ASP A 383 -15.77 12.99 10.96
CA ASP A 383 -16.50 14.14 11.50
C ASP A 383 -18.03 13.94 11.48
N GLY A 384 -18.46 12.68 11.48
CA GLY A 384 -19.85 12.28 11.36
C GLY A 384 -20.68 12.52 12.63
N LYS A 385 -21.80 11.80 12.75
CA LYS A 385 -22.73 11.95 13.88
C LYS A 385 -22.23 11.38 15.20
N GLY A 386 -21.12 10.64 15.20
CA GLY A 386 -20.65 9.91 16.38
C GLY A 386 -21.57 8.77 16.78
N LEU A 387 -21.29 8.18 17.94
CA LEU A 387 -22.07 7.08 18.52
C LEU A 387 -22.91 7.58 19.69
N CYS A 388 -24.22 7.30 19.66
CA CYS A 388 -25.13 7.61 20.74
C CYS A 388 -25.10 6.48 21.77
N LYS A 389 -24.65 6.78 22.99
CA LYS A 389 -24.50 5.86 24.11
C LYS A 389 -25.79 5.13 24.45
N ASP A 390 -26.93 5.86 24.55
CA ASP A 390 -28.19 5.29 24.95
C ASP A 390 -28.73 4.28 23.93
N LYS A 391 -28.53 4.56 22.63
CA LYS A 391 -28.93 3.66 21.55
C LYS A 391 -28.09 2.38 21.57
N LEU A 392 -26.77 2.50 21.83
CA LEU A 392 -25.89 1.34 21.95
C LEU A 392 -26.25 0.44 23.11
N LEU A 393 -26.45 1.05 24.30
CA LEU A 393 -26.81 0.31 25.50
C LEU A 393 -28.15 -0.41 25.34
N LYS A 394 -29.20 0.30 24.84
CA LYS A 394 -30.51 -0.30 24.59
C LYS A 394 -30.40 -1.51 23.66
N LYS A 395 -29.62 -1.39 22.59
CA LYS A 395 -29.42 -2.48 21.63
C LYS A 395 -28.63 -3.66 22.21
N ALA A 396 -27.65 -3.38 23.07
CA ALA A 396 -26.91 -4.43 23.76
C ALA A 396 -27.81 -5.22 24.72
N ILE A 397 -28.74 -4.56 25.43
CA ILE A 397 -29.72 -5.20 26.28
C ILE A 397 -30.71 -6.04 25.45
N GLU A 398 -31.25 -5.50 24.35
CA GLU A 398 -32.14 -6.21 23.43
C GLU A 398 -31.50 -7.50 22.86
N LYS A 399 -30.16 -7.49 22.70
CA LYS A 399 -29.40 -8.66 22.24
C LYS A 399 -28.88 -9.58 23.34
N GLY A 400 -29.18 -9.28 24.60
CA GLY A 400 -28.75 -10.10 25.73
C GLY A 400 -27.24 -10.07 26.01
N LEU A 401 -26.55 -9.05 25.53
CA LEU A 401 -25.10 -8.87 25.75
C LEU A 401 -24.83 -8.16 27.10
N VAL A 402 -25.81 -7.49 27.63
CA VAL A 402 -25.74 -6.74 28.92
C VAL A 402 -27.07 -6.89 29.62
N ASP A 403 -27.02 -7.14 30.94
CA ASP A 403 -28.22 -7.21 31.77
C ASP A 403 -28.84 -5.82 31.99
N GLU A 404 -30.17 -5.77 32.12
CA GLU A 404 -30.88 -4.55 32.48
C GLU A 404 -30.43 -4.04 33.87
N GLY A 405 -29.90 -2.80 33.90
CA GLY A 405 -29.41 -2.19 35.15
C GLY A 405 -27.90 -2.35 35.38
N ALA A 406 -27.15 -2.97 34.51
CA ALA A 406 -25.71 -3.04 34.61
C ALA A 406 -25.08 -1.62 34.62
N SER A 407 -24.22 -1.36 35.58
CA SER A 407 -23.46 -0.08 35.66
C SER A 407 -22.19 -0.19 34.82
N LEU A 408 -22.24 0.28 33.58
CA LEU A 408 -21.11 0.29 32.65
C LEU A 408 -20.56 1.72 32.52
N SER A 409 -19.23 1.83 32.41
CA SER A 409 -18.59 3.08 32.00
C SER A 409 -18.87 3.40 30.54
N ASP A 410 -18.76 4.66 30.14
CA ASP A 410 -18.99 5.08 28.77
C ASP A 410 -18.09 4.30 27.80
N GLN A 411 -16.84 4.08 28.16
CA GLN A 411 -15.89 3.30 27.36
C GLN A 411 -16.32 1.82 27.18
N GLN A 412 -16.86 1.23 28.25
CA GLN A 412 -17.38 -0.14 28.18
C GLN A 412 -18.59 -0.22 27.25
N ILE A 413 -19.49 0.78 27.29
CA ILE A 413 -20.65 0.85 26.39
C ILE A 413 -20.20 1.00 24.93
N TYR A 414 -19.24 1.88 24.64
CA TYR A 414 -18.73 2.04 23.28
C TYR A 414 -18.01 0.77 22.78
N ASN A 415 -17.31 0.06 23.65
CA ASN A 415 -16.63 -1.18 23.29
C ASN A 415 -17.59 -2.34 22.95
N LEU A 416 -18.88 -2.25 23.30
CA LEU A 416 -19.90 -3.24 22.92
C LEU A 416 -20.06 -3.40 21.41
N ILE A 417 -19.70 -2.39 20.62
CA ILE A 417 -19.74 -2.52 19.14
C ILE A 417 -18.82 -3.62 18.61
N PHE A 418 -17.79 -3.98 19.39
CA PHE A 418 -16.85 -5.06 19.05
C PHE A 418 -17.28 -6.43 19.61
N ALA A 419 -18.39 -6.50 20.34
CA ALA A 419 -18.90 -7.76 20.87
C ALA A 419 -19.46 -8.62 19.74
N ALA A 420 -19.21 -9.94 19.79
CA ALA A 420 -19.73 -10.86 18.81
C ALA A 420 -21.28 -10.80 18.78
N GLY A 421 -21.84 -10.68 17.58
CA GLY A 421 -23.27 -10.59 17.38
C GLY A 421 -23.88 -9.18 17.61
N PHE A 422 -23.10 -8.17 17.97
CA PHE A 422 -23.59 -6.79 18.12
C PHE A 422 -23.93 -6.14 16.77
N SER A 423 -23.27 -6.54 15.68
CA SER A 423 -23.50 -5.98 14.33
C SER A 423 -24.96 -6.08 13.91
N THR A 424 -25.44 -5.05 13.25
CA THR A 424 -26.87 -4.83 12.94
C THR A 424 -27.29 -5.17 11.54
N ALA A 425 -26.44 -5.82 10.78
CA ALA A 425 -26.77 -6.21 9.41
C ALA A 425 -27.83 -7.31 9.41
N GLU A 426 -29.11 -6.90 9.42
CA GLU A 426 -30.26 -7.78 9.09
C GLU A 426 -30.25 -8.24 7.62
N LYS A 427 -29.38 -7.68 6.80
CA LYS A 427 -29.18 -8.08 5.41
C LYS A 427 -27.68 -8.25 5.16
N VAL A 428 -27.30 -9.50 4.91
CA VAL A 428 -26.06 -9.84 4.22
C VAL A 428 -26.11 -9.10 2.87
N THR A 429 -25.42 -7.97 2.76
CA THR A 429 -25.27 -7.30 1.47
C THR A 429 -24.22 -8.08 0.67
N ASP A 430 -24.61 -8.53 -0.51
CA ASP A 430 -23.95 -9.46 -1.43
C ASP A 430 -22.55 -9.06 -1.97
N ILE A 431 -21.88 -8.07 -1.41
CA ILE A 431 -20.60 -7.55 -1.96
C ILE A 431 -19.37 -8.03 -1.16
N SER A 432 -19.57 -8.62 0.02
CA SER A 432 -18.53 -9.35 0.75
C SER A 432 -19.15 -10.58 1.34
N GLY A 433 -19.09 -11.72 0.67
CA GLY A 433 -19.70 -12.99 1.02
C GLY A 433 -19.35 -13.59 2.41
N ARG A 434 -18.96 -12.75 3.35
CA ARG A 434 -18.74 -13.04 4.76
C ARG A 434 -19.30 -11.86 5.53
N GLY A 435 -20.39 -12.04 6.27
CA GLY A 435 -20.98 -11.00 7.14
C GLY A 435 -19.94 -10.40 8.11
N VAL A 436 -19.17 -9.42 7.62
CA VAL A 436 -18.05 -8.83 8.36
C VAL A 436 -18.60 -7.76 9.30
N GLY A 437 -18.55 -8.03 10.60
CA GLY A 437 -18.88 -7.08 11.66
C GLY A 437 -17.64 -6.44 12.31
N MET A 438 -17.87 -5.50 13.23
CA MET A 438 -16.78 -4.89 14.02
C MET A 438 -16.03 -5.91 14.91
N ASP A 439 -16.68 -7.01 15.26
CA ASP A 439 -16.07 -8.14 15.97
C ASP A 439 -15.00 -8.85 15.11
N VAL A 440 -15.19 -8.92 13.79
CA VAL A 440 -14.19 -9.47 12.86
C VAL A 440 -13.00 -8.53 12.73
N VAL A 441 -13.24 -7.20 12.66
CA VAL A 441 -12.16 -6.20 12.67
C VAL A 441 -11.30 -6.38 13.92
N LYS A 442 -11.94 -6.48 15.11
CA LYS A 442 -11.22 -6.68 16.37
C LYS A 442 -10.41 -7.97 16.35
N LYS A 443 -10.98 -9.10 15.92
CA LYS A 443 -10.30 -10.39 15.81
C LYS A 443 -9.10 -10.34 14.85
N ASN A 444 -9.23 -9.68 13.70
CA ASN A 444 -8.14 -9.55 12.76
C ASN A 444 -6.98 -8.71 13.34
N VAL A 445 -7.30 -7.61 14.04
CA VAL A 445 -6.29 -6.80 14.71
C VAL A 445 -5.66 -7.57 15.88
N GLU A 446 -6.44 -8.33 16.65
CA GLU A 446 -5.93 -9.17 17.75
C GLU A 446 -5.04 -10.31 17.21
N ARG A 447 -5.34 -10.88 16.02
CA ARG A 447 -4.47 -11.84 15.36
C ARG A 447 -3.10 -11.25 15.02
N LEU A 448 -3.07 -9.98 14.63
CA LEU A 448 -1.84 -9.19 14.48
C LEU A 448 -1.26 -8.72 15.84
N ARG A 449 -1.84 -9.19 16.97
CA ARG A 449 -1.49 -8.80 18.35
C ARG A 449 -1.62 -7.31 18.63
N GLY A 450 -2.45 -6.67 17.84
CA GLY A 450 -2.82 -5.28 18.02
C GLY A 450 -3.99 -5.13 18.99
N LYS A 451 -4.26 -3.88 19.29
CA LYS A 451 -5.45 -3.44 20.05
C LYS A 451 -6.22 -2.42 19.24
N VAL A 452 -7.53 -2.45 19.36
CA VAL A 452 -8.43 -1.44 18.80
C VAL A 452 -9.04 -0.64 19.94
N ASP A 453 -8.81 0.65 19.94
CA ASP A 453 -9.43 1.60 20.85
C ASP A 453 -10.41 2.48 20.05
N LEU A 454 -11.54 2.84 20.68
CA LEU A 454 -12.53 3.70 20.08
C LEU A 454 -12.80 4.90 20.99
N SER A 455 -12.82 6.08 20.42
CA SER A 455 -13.30 7.30 21.06
C SER A 455 -14.33 7.99 20.17
N THR A 456 -15.40 8.50 20.77
CA THR A 456 -16.48 9.14 20.00
C THR A 456 -17.11 10.25 20.83
N VAL A 457 -17.59 11.27 20.11
CA VAL A 457 -18.39 12.34 20.70
C VAL A 457 -19.63 12.51 19.84
N GLU A 458 -20.81 12.34 20.44
CA GLU A 458 -22.07 12.48 19.72
C GLU A 458 -22.17 13.85 19.04
N GLY A 459 -22.50 13.87 17.76
CA GLY A 459 -22.55 15.06 16.93
C GLY A 459 -21.20 15.54 16.38
N LYS A 460 -20.05 15.03 16.84
CA LYS A 460 -18.71 15.49 16.40
C LYS A 460 -17.95 14.45 15.58
N GLY A 461 -18.26 13.15 15.76
CA GLY A 461 -17.64 12.09 14.99
C GLY A 461 -17.07 10.95 15.84
N THR A 462 -16.33 10.07 15.19
CA THR A 462 -15.74 8.87 15.81
C THR A 462 -14.27 8.75 15.39
N LYS A 463 -13.43 8.37 16.34
CA LYS A 463 -12.01 8.05 16.10
C LYS A 463 -11.75 6.63 16.55
N ILE A 464 -11.20 5.82 15.65
CA ILE A 464 -10.75 4.47 15.91
C ILE A 464 -9.23 4.47 15.83
N THR A 465 -8.58 3.93 16.83
CA THR A 465 -7.13 3.82 16.93
C THR A 465 -6.74 2.36 16.97
N ILE A 466 -6.00 1.91 15.96
CA ILE A 466 -5.39 0.59 15.92
C ILE A 466 -3.94 0.74 16.39
N LYS A 467 -3.54 -0.08 17.37
CA LYS A 467 -2.17 -0.17 17.87
C LYS A 467 -1.60 -1.52 17.51
N LEU A 468 -0.53 -1.55 16.76
CA LEU A 468 0.16 -2.75 16.32
C LEU A 468 1.59 -2.74 16.86
N PRO A 469 2.15 -3.86 17.32
CA PRO A 469 3.55 -3.94 17.71
C PRO A 469 4.45 -3.80 16.47
N LEU A 470 5.61 -3.15 16.63
CA LEU A 470 6.58 -2.92 15.55
C LEU A 470 7.33 -4.21 15.18
N THR A 471 7.47 -5.13 16.13
CA THR A 471 8.21 -6.38 15.96
C THR A 471 7.26 -7.56 15.82
N LEU A 472 7.69 -8.60 15.12
CA LEU A 472 7.09 -9.94 15.25
C LEU A 472 7.06 -10.26 16.74
N ALA A 473 5.86 -10.32 17.28
CA ALA A 473 5.68 -10.35 18.71
C ALA A 473 6.27 -11.64 19.28
N ILE A 474 7.41 -11.51 19.96
CA ILE A 474 7.83 -12.50 20.93
C ILE A 474 6.76 -12.49 22.03
N ILE A 475 6.11 -13.63 22.24
CA ILE A 475 5.09 -13.74 23.30
C ILE A 475 5.82 -14.07 24.60
N ASP A 476 5.70 -13.18 25.56
CA ASP A 476 5.98 -13.59 26.94
C ASP A 476 4.87 -14.56 27.37
N GLY A 477 5.23 -15.77 27.68
CA GLY A 477 4.32 -16.81 28.11
C GLY A 477 4.64 -17.27 29.52
N MET A 478 3.60 -17.53 30.33
CA MET A 478 3.73 -18.22 31.59
C MET A 478 3.76 -19.73 31.35
N ILE A 479 4.82 -20.39 31.76
CA ILE A 479 4.90 -21.85 31.73
C ILE A 479 4.13 -22.36 32.93
N VAL A 480 3.08 -23.15 32.69
CA VAL A 480 2.30 -23.82 33.71
C VAL A 480 2.46 -25.33 33.57
N GLN A 481 2.58 -26.01 34.69
CA GLN A 481 2.68 -27.47 34.72
C GLN A 481 1.35 -28.06 35.22
N VAL A 482 0.79 -29.01 34.46
CA VAL A 482 -0.42 -29.74 34.82
C VAL A 482 -0.09 -31.23 34.74
N GLY A 483 0.06 -31.88 35.90
CA GLY A 483 0.60 -33.21 35.95
C GLY A 483 2.06 -33.27 35.49
N ASP A 484 2.37 -34.10 34.50
CA ASP A 484 3.71 -34.24 33.91
C ASP A 484 3.90 -33.37 32.67
N GLU A 485 2.85 -32.69 32.19
CA GLU A 485 2.88 -31.88 30.99
C GLU A 485 3.08 -30.39 31.31
N LYS A 486 3.79 -29.68 30.40
CA LYS A 486 4.03 -28.23 30.47
C LYS A 486 3.25 -27.54 29.38
N TYR A 487 2.52 -26.50 29.71
CA TYR A 487 1.76 -25.64 28.81
C TYR A 487 2.30 -24.21 28.88
N ILE A 488 2.22 -23.47 27.78
CA ILE A 488 2.59 -22.06 27.70
C ILE A 488 1.31 -21.26 27.52
N ILE A 489 0.99 -20.40 28.50
CA ILE A 489 -0.14 -19.49 28.45
C ILE A 489 0.39 -18.09 28.12
N PRO A 490 -0.07 -17.42 27.05
CA PRO A 490 0.33 -16.05 26.77
C PRO A 490 0.04 -15.12 27.95
N MET A 491 1.02 -14.31 28.39
CA MET A 491 0.85 -13.39 29.54
C MET A 491 -0.34 -12.44 29.36
N LEU A 492 -0.63 -12.04 28.11
CA LEU A 492 -1.77 -11.16 27.78
C LEU A 492 -3.14 -11.82 28.00
N SER A 493 -3.18 -13.16 28.10
CA SER A 493 -4.42 -13.93 28.35
C SER A 493 -4.65 -14.19 29.83
N ILE A 494 -3.73 -13.79 30.71
CA ILE A 494 -3.81 -13.98 32.15
C ILE A 494 -4.34 -12.69 32.78
N GLU A 495 -5.55 -12.75 33.37
CA GLU A 495 -6.11 -11.62 34.11
C GLU A 495 -5.54 -11.56 35.52
N GLU A 496 -5.52 -12.71 36.22
CA GLU A 496 -4.94 -12.80 37.56
C GLU A 496 -4.48 -14.24 37.85
N SER A 497 -3.58 -14.39 38.80
CA SER A 497 -3.14 -15.68 39.35
C SER A 497 -3.59 -15.77 40.80
N ILE A 498 -4.49 -16.71 41.09
CA ILE A 498 -5.02 -16.94 42.43
C ILE A 498 -4.54 -18.25 43.03
N ARG A 499 -4.28 -18.29 44.30
CA ARG A 499 -4.03 -19.50 45.04
C ARG A 499 -5.29 -19.86 45.84
N PRO A 500 -6.14 -20.80 45.34
CA PRO A 500 -7.37 -21.13 46.05
C PRO A 500 -7.04 -21.78 47.42
N SER A 501 -7.76 -21.38 48.46
CA SER A 501 -7.77 -22.12 49.74
C SER A 501 -8.66 -23.36 49.62
N LYS A 502 -8.41 -24.37 50.47
CA LYS A 502 -9.21 -25.62 50.44
C LYS A 502 -10.73 -25.40 50.58
N GLU A 503 -11.11 -24.29 51.20
CA GLU A 503 -12.51 -23.91 51.42
C GLU A 503 -13.19 -23.38 50.15
N HIS A 504 -12.41 -22.92 49.17
CA HIS A 504 -12.93 -22.41 47.89
C HIS A 504 -12.98 -23.50 46.80
N ILE A 505 -12.55 -24.73 47.11
CA ILE A 505 -12.58 -25.85 46.17
C ILE A 505 -13.79 -26.71 46.46
N SER A 506 -14.82 -26.67 45.60
CA SER A 506 -15.96 -27.57 45.65
C SER A 506 -15.82 -28.65 44.60
N THR A 507 -15.86 -29.89 45.01
CA THR A 507 -15.89 -31.07 44.11
C THR A 507 -17.31 -31.33 43.64
N VAL A 508 -17.56 -31.17 42.34
CA VAL A 508 -18.83 -31.56 41.74
C VAL A 508 -18.69 -33.02 41.27
N GLN A 509 -19.38 -33.93 41.99
CA GLN A 509 -19.57 -35.36 41.63
C GLN A 509 -18.45 -36.03 40.82
N HIS A 510 -17.40 -36.51 41.51
CA HIS A 510 -16.47 -37.54 41.02
C HIS A 510 -15.94 -37.45 39.58
N ARG A 511 -15.97 -36.31 38.92
CA ARG A 511 -15.25 -36.03 37.70
C ARG A 511 -14.38 -34.78 37.93
N GLY A 512 -13.08 -35.08 38.09
CA GLY A 512 -12.04 -34.07 38.13
C GLY A 512 -11.82 -33.50 36.75
#